data_2c7eff05e854159d236a52af15bad674
#
_entry.id   2c7eff05e854159d236a52af15bad674
#
_cell.length_a   1.000
_cell.length_b   1.000
_cell.length_c   1.000
_cell.angle_alpha   90.00
_cell.angle_beta   90.00
_cell.angle_gamma   90.00
#
_symmetry.space_group_name_H-M   'P 1'
#
loop_
_entity.id
_entity.type
_entity.pdbx_description
1 polymer ?
#
loop_
_entity_poly.entity_id
_entity_poly.type
_entity_poly.pdbx_seq_one_letter_code
_entity_poly.pdbx_strand_id
1 'polypeptide(L)'
;MTTFCRPFQSLDIPNAYCVKYKIPSVTALILCFAGNLTSAQSLRYSIAMPFAGLQAYSRSQADALSFTGNQAALATATHPGIGVYGERRFFLAATSSYVLASAIPTAMGNFGIQLNYAGYKSFNDNKIGLAYAKSLGPKIDIGVQFNYYSYRIPAYSGASTINFEAGAIIHFTNKLNGGIHIYNPTRSKLDKADDEKLASTYKMGLGYDVSENFFISGEIVKEEDRPVNVVAGIQYCFEKQFFVRAGFAGGSSSAFAGAGVGWNNLRVGISGSYHPQLGFSPGVLLLADLGKREK
;
A
#
# COMPACT_ATOMS: atom_id res chain seq x y z
N MET A 1 21.57 31.41 24.85
CA MET A 1 22.38 31.83 26.03
C MET A 1 21.41 32.07 27.17
N THR A 2 21.21 31.11 28.04
CA THR A 2 20.64 31.29 29.39
C THR A 2 21.02 30.05 30.18
N THR A 3 22.05 30.23 30.99
CA THR A 3 22.64 29.27 31.92
C THR A 3 21.81 29.28 33.20
N PHE A 4 21.35 28.14 33.68
CA PHE A 4 20.89 27.97 35.06
C PHE A 4 21.80 26.95 35.75
N CYS A 5 22.75 27.44 36.53
CA CYS A 5 23.47 26.68 37.54
C CYS A 5 22.83 26.93 38.91
N ARG A 6 22.42 25.88 39.61
CA ARG A 6 22.29 25.90 41.09
C ARG A 6 23.40 25.08 41.71
N PRO A 7 24.04 25.55 42.77
CA PRO A 7 25.08 24.81 43.46
C PRO A 7 24.48 23.82 44.46
N PHE A 8 24.97 22.59 44.45
CA PHE A 8 24.78 21.65 45.55
C PHE A 8 26.17 21.32 46.15
N GLN A 9 26.23 21.41 47.47
CA GLN A 9 27.45 21.29 48.28
C GLN A 9 27.97 19.85 48.33
N SER A 10 29.27 19.75 48.24
CA SER A 10 30.24 18.79 48.81
C SER A 10 29.83 17.34 49.03
N LEU A 11 30.45 16.48 48.22
CA LEU A 11 30.97 15.17 48.62
C LEU A 11 32.09 14.80 47.64
N ASP A 12 33.30 14.67 48.19
CA ASP A 12 34.52 14.27 47.49
C ASP A 12 34.39 12.84 46.95
N ILE A 13 34.44 12.67 45.63
CA ILE A 13 34.70 11.38 44.99
C ILE A 13 35.74 11.62 43.89
N PRO A 14 36.91 11.00 43.93
CA PRO A 14 37.93 11.16 42.92
C PRO A 14 37.62 10.28 41.71
N ASN A 15 37.91 10.82 40.52
CA ASN A 15 37.95 10.16 39.22
C ASN A 15 36.58 9.74 38.58
N ALA A 16 35.84 10.73 38.09
CA ALA A 16 34.84 10.49 37.06
C ALA A 16 35.51 10.55 35.67
N TYR A 17 35.75 9.42 35.05
CA TYR A 17 36.10 9.33 33.62
C TYR A 17 34.91 9.84 32.79
N CYS A 18 35.09 11.02 32.17
CA CYS A 18 34.15 11.57 31.23
C CYS A 18 34.27 10.80 29.89
N VAL A 19 33.48 9.75 29.73
CA VAL A 19 33.38 9.03 28.46
C VAL A 19 32.57 9.90 27.48
N LYS A 20 33.27 10.58 26.57
CA LYS A 20 32.66 11.26 25.42
C LYS A 20 32.08 10.22 24.47
N TYR A 21 30.81 9.93 24.61
CA TYR A 21 30.09 9.24 23.56
C TYR A 21 29.92 10.17 22.34
N LYS A 22 30.72 9.94 21.31
CA LYS A 22 30.39 10.41 19.97
C LYS A 22 29.15 9.60 19.50
N ILE A 23 27.98 10.19 19.66
CA ILE A 23 26.76 9.65 18.98
C ILE A 23 26.92 10.03 17.52
N PRO A 24 27.15 9.07 16.60
CA PRO A 24 27.24 9.40 15.20
C PRO A 24 25.84 9.75 14.69
N SER A 25 25.69 10.95 14.25
CA SER A 25 24.86 11.56 13.15
C SER A 25 23.62 10.83 12.61
N VAL A 26 22.96 9.98 13.36
CA VAL A 26 21.60 9.50 13.01
C VAL A 26 20.55 10.61 13.26
N THR A 27 20.83 11.53 14.18
CA THR A 27 19.95 12.68 14.47
C THR A 27 19.94 13.72 13.33
N ALA A 28 20.98 13.77 12.50
CA ALA A 28 21.04 14.70 11.36
C ALA A 28 20.18 14.24 10.17
N LEU A 29 19.89 12.95 10.06
CA LEU A 29 19.06 12.42 8.97
C LEU A 29 17.56 12.67 9.20
N ILE A 30 17.14 12.86 10.44
CA ILE A 30 15.74 13.13 10.80
C ILE A 30 15.36 14.60 10.62
N LEU A 31 16.34 15.52 10.71
CA LEU A 31 16.11 16.97 10.58
C LEU A 31 16.02 17.49 9.13
N CYS A 32 16.40 16.71 8.13
CA CYS A 32 16.27 17.12 6.72
C CYS A 32 14.85 16.99 6.15
N PHE A 33 13.89 16.45 6.89
CA PHE A 33 12.48 16.33 6.44
C PHE A 33 11.56 17.47 6.93
N ALA A 34 12.08 18.47 7.63
CA ALA A 34 11.30 19.61 8.09
C ALA A 34 11.48 20.81 7.14
N GLY A 35 11.10 20.64 5.87
CA GLY A 35 11.23 21.68 4.86
C GLY A 35 9.98 21.88 4.03
N ASN A 36 9.32 23.02 4.23
CA ASN A 36 8.28 23.62 3.41
C ASN A 36 6.87 23.03 3.49
N LEU A 37 6.08 23.58 4.40
CA LEU A 37 4.62 23.55 4.37
C LEU A 37 4.12 24.47 3.24
N THR A 38 4.29 24.06 2.02
CA THR A 38 3.45 24.55 0.92
C THR A 38 2.21 23.66 0.95
N SER A 39 1.07 24.20 1.37
CA SER A 39 -0.21 23.51 1.23
C SER A 39 -0.57 23.43 -0.24
N ALA A 40 -0.06 22.40 -0.90
CA ALA A 40 -0.59 21.96 -2.17
C ALA A 40 -1.87 21.21 -1.86
N GLN A 41 -2.99 21.59 -2.44
CA GLN A 41 -4.19 20.74 -2.42
C GLN A 41 -3.84 19.49 -3.23
N SER A 42 -3.54 18.41 -2.53
CA SER A 42 -3.22 17.15 -3.17
C SER A 42 -4.50 16.43 -3.56
N LEU A 43 -4.72 16.22 -4.84
CA LEU A 43 -5.76 15.31 -5.31
C LEU A 43 -5.45 13.90 -4.81
N ARG A 44 -6.42 13.34 -4.11
CA ARG A 44 -6.29 12.03 -3.53
C ARG A 44 -6.58 10.97 -4.57
N TYR A 45 -5.60 10.13 -4.84
CA TYR A 45 -5.85 8.88 -5.52
C TYR A 45 -6.78 7.99 -4.67
N SER A 46 -7.89 7.58 -5.24
CA SER A 46 -8.86 6.71 -4.58
C SER A 46 -8.30 5.30 -4.45
N ILE A 47 -7.74 4.97 -3.28
CA ILE A 47 -7.28 3.60 -3.01
C ILE A 47 -8.50 2.78 -2.60
N ALA A 48 -8.95 1.94 -3.49
CA ALA A 48 -10.15 1.14 -3.30
C ALA A 48 -9.98 -0.02 -2.30
N MET A 49 -8.75 -0.42 -1.93
CA MET A 49 -8.58 -1.74 -1.29
C MET A 49 -7.51 -1.76 -0.21
N PRO A 50 -7.85 -1.41 1.05
CA PRO A 50 -6.87 -1.52 2.13
C PRO A 50 -6.34 -2.95 2.34
N PHE A 51 -7.16 -3.97 2.16
CA PHE A 51 -6.77 -5.36 2.42
C PHE A 51 -5.95 -6.02 1.29
N ALA A 52 -6.09 -5.61 0.04
CA ALA A 52 -5.25 -6.15 -1.04
C ALA A 52 -3.79 -5.70 -0.90
N GLY A 53 -3.56 -4.51 -0.37
CA GLY A 53 -2.22 -4.04 -0.04
C GLY A 53 -1.54 -4.91 1.01
N LEU A 54 -2.27 -5.34 2.01
CA LEU A 54 -1.75 -6.16 3.09
C LEU A 54 -1.27 -7.55 2.63
N GLN A 55 -1.92 -8.15 1.62
CA GLN A 55 -1.49 -9.43 1.04
C GLN A 55 -0.14 -9.37 0.32
N ALA A 56 0.34 -8.17 -0.03
CA ALA A 56 1.66 -7.99 -0.62
C ALA A 56 2.80 -8.53 0.26
N TYR A 57 2.58 -8.61 1.58
CA TYR A 57 3.56 -9.09 2.55
C TYR A 57 3.43 -10.58 2.89
N SER A 58 2.63 -11.35 2.14
CA SER A 58 2.51 -12.80 2.28
C SER A 58 3.15 -13.52 1.11
N ARG A 59 3.83 -14.64 1.38
CA ARG A 59 4.28 -15.55 0.34
C ARG A 59 3.23 -16.58 -0.07
N SER A 60 2.39 -16.97 0.88
CA SER A 60 1.40 -18.04 0.69
C SER A 60 0.06 -17.54 0.16
N GLN A 61 -0.27 -16.27 0.42
CA GLN A 61 -1.61 -15.72 0.14
C GLN A 61 -1.60 -14.50 -0.80
N ALA A 62 -0.44 -14.15 -1.37
CA ALA A 62 -0.36 -13.15 -2.42
C ALA A 62 -1.15 -13.59 -3.66
N ASP A 63 -1.82 -12.66 -4.31
CA ASP A 63 -2.61 -12.85 -5.53
C ASP A 63 -2.35 -11.76 -6.56
N ALA A 64 -3.06 -11.81 -7.69
CA ALA A 64 -2.88 -10.86 -8.79
C ALA A 64 -3.21 -9.40 -8.42
N LEU A 65 -3.89 -9.15 -7.31
CA LEU A 65 -4.17 -7.79 -6.83
C LEU A 65 -3.13 -7.30 -5.82
N SER A 66 -2.34 -8.19 -5.23
CA SER A 66 -1.41 -7.85 -4.15
C SER A 66 -0.37 -6.82 -4.56
N PHE A 67 0.11 -6.86 -5.81
CA PHE A 67 1.10 -5.89 -6.29
C PHE A 67 0.54 -4.45 -6.39
N THR A 68 -0.78 -4.28 -6.36
CA THR A 68 -1.37 -2.94 -6.33
C THR A 68 -1.08 -2.21 -5.01
N GLY A 69 -0.74 -2.95 -3.96
CA GLY A 69 -0.32 -2.42 -2.68
C GLY A 69 1.20 -2.19 -2.55
N ASN A 70 1.98 -3.10 -3.16
CA ASN A 70 3.44 -3.01 -3.25
C ASN A 70 3.90 -3.76 -4.51
N GLN A 71 4.51 -3.08 -5.45
CA GLN A 71 4.88 -3.65 -6.76
C GLN A 71 5.85 -4.83 -6.65
N ALA A 72 6.66 -4.88 -5.58
CA ALA A 72 7.57 -6.00 -5.37
C ALA A 72 6.83 -7.34 -5.16
N ALA A 73 5.57 -7.30 -4.67
CA ALA A 73 4.77 -8.52 -4.52
C ALA A 73 4.51 -9.24 -5.86
N LEU A 74 4.61 -8.54 -6.99
CA LEU A 74 4.51 -9.15 -8.30
C LEU A 74 5.63 -10.17 -8.57
N ALA A 75 6.80 -10.01 -7.95
CA ALA A 75 7.92 -10.93 -8.11
C ALA A 75 7.60 -12.35 -7.59
N THR A 76 6.67 -12.49 -6.66
CA THR A 76 6.25 -13.79 -6.12
C THR A 76 5.25 -14.54 -7.00
N ALA A 77 4.70 -13.90 -8.03
CA ALA A 77 3.75 -14.54 -8.93
C ALA A 77 4.45 -15.65 -9.75
N THR A 78 3.97 -16.87 -9.62
CA THR A 78 4.48 -18.06 -10.33
C THR A 78 3.63 -18.45 -11.53
N HIS A 79 2.38 -18.00 -11.56
CA HIS A 79 1.44 -18.27 -12.64
C HIS A 79 0.77 -16.98 -13.10
N PRO A 80 0.35 -16.90 -14.38
CA PRO A 80 -0.45 -15.78 -14.85
C PRO A 80 -1.77 -15.72 -14.07
N GLY A 81 -2.14 -14.52 -13.66
CA GLY A 81 -3.37 -14.30 -12.90
C GLY A 81 -4.01 -12.96 -13.24
N ILE A 82 -5.31 -12.87 -13.04
CA ILE A 82 -6.09 -11.65 -13.20
C ILE A 82 -7.00 -11.48 -12.00
N GLY A 83 -7.12 -10.26 -11.52
CA GLY A 83 -7.99 -9.88 -10.42
C GLY A 83 -8.81 -8.66 -10.76
N VAL A 84 -10.08 -8.69 -10.38
CA VAL A 84 -11.01 -7.56 -10.49
C VAL A 84 -11.60 -7.32 -9.12
N TYR A 85 -11.61 -6.07 -8.70
CA TYR A 85 -12.30 -5.63 -7.51
C TYR A 85 -13.16 -4.42 -7.82
N GLY A 86 -14.38 -4.40 -7.28
CA GLY A 86 -15.26 -3.25 -7.35
C GLY A 86 -15.91 -2.98 -6.00
N GLU A 87 -15.99 -1.72 -5.61
CA GLU A 87 -16.71 -1.30 -4.41
C GLU A 87 -17.59 -0.08 -4.68
N ARG A 88 -18.66 0.03 -3.94
CA ARG A 88 -19.51 1.22 -3.90
C ARG A 88 -19.37 1.86 -2.53
N ARG A 89 -18.57 2.91 -2.43
CA ARG A 89 -18.34 3.58 -1.14
C ARG A 89 -19.61 4.23 -0.63
N PHE A 90 -19.93 3.95 0.63
CA PHE A 90 -21.07 4.54 1.36
C PHE A 90 -22.41 4.36 0.63
N PHE A 91 -22.55 3.28 -0.15
CA PHE A 91 -23.69 3.04 -1.05
C PHE A 91 -23.93 4.12 -2.12
N LEU A 92 -23.02 5.07 -2.31
CA LEU A 92 -23.16 6.14 -3.28
C LEU A 92 -22.58 5.71 -4.64
N ALA A 93 -23.39 5.75 -5.69
CA ALA A 93 -22.94 5.41 -7.04
C ALA A 93 -21.81 6.32 -7.54
N ALA A 94 -21.83 7.58 -7.13
CA ALA A 94 -20.82 8.57 -7.49
C ALA A 94 -19.43 8.30 -6.90
N THR A 95 -19.33 7.44 -5.88
CA THR A 95 -18.07 7.09 -5.23
C THR A 95 -17.64 5.64 -5.52
N SER A 96 -18.18 5.04 -6.58
CA SER A 96 -17.80 3.70 -7.02
C SER A 96 -16.34 3.66 -7.46
N SER A 97 -15.66 2.57 -7.17
CA SER A 97 -14.25 2.37 -7.47
C SER A 97 -14.03 0.95 -7.99
N TYR A 98 -13.25 0.83 -9.05
CA TYR A 98 -12.96 -0.44 -9.71
C TYR A 98 -11.47 -0.58 -9.95
N VAL A 99 -10.95 -1.77 -9.73
CA VAL A 99 -9.55 -2.11 -9.99
C VAL A 99 -9.52 -3.41 -10.78
N LEU A 100 -8.77 -3.41 -11.87
CA LEU A 100 -8.36 -4.60 -12.58
C LEU A 100 -6.83 -4.69 -12.50
N ALA A 101 -6.32 -5.86 -12.17
CA ALA A 101 -4.89 -6.11 -12.14
C ALA A 101 -4.58 -7.48 -12.76
N SER A 102 -3.50 -7.57 -13.52
CA SER A 102 -3.01 -8.83 -14.05
C SER A 102 -1.53 -9.01 -13.77
N ALA A 103 -1.14 -10.22 -13.41
CA ALA A 103 0.24 -10.64 -13.21
C ALA A 103 0.64 -11.62 -14.31
N ILE A 104 1.79 -11.38 -14.93
CA ILE A 104 2.30 -12.17 -16.06
C ILE A 104 3.76 -12.53 -15.72
N PRO A 105 4.02 -13.71 -15.15
CA PRO A 105 5.37 -14.17 -14.85
C PRO A 105 6.11 -14.53 -16.14
N THR A 106 7.41 -14.16 -16.18
CA THR A 106 8.33 -14.49 -17.26
C THR A 106 9.69 -14.91 -16.70
N ALA A 107 10.53 -15.52 -17.53
CA ALA A 107 11.88 -15.93 -17.13
C ALA A 107 12.80 -14.75 -16.75
N MET A 108 12.54 -13.55 -17.27
CA MET A 108 13.36 -12.36 -16.99
C MET A 108 12.88 -11.54 -15.79
N GLY A 109 11.69 -11.83 -15.27
CA GLY A 109 10.97 -11.11 -14.21
C GLY A 109 9.48 -11.07 -14.52
N ASN A 110 8.69 -10.51 -13.63
CA ASN A 110 7.24 -10.53 -13.74
C ASN A 110 6.70 -9.16 -14.16
N PHE A 111 5.77 -9.16 -15.10
CA PHE A 111 5.09 -7.97 -15.59
C PHE A 111 3.67 -7.91 -15.01
N GLY A 112 3.19 -6.70 -14.77
CA GLY A 112 1.84 -6.44 -14.28
C GLY A 112 1.17 -5.30 -15.04
N ILE A 113 -0.14 -5.41 -15.20
CA ILE A 113 -0.99 -4.33 -15.72
C ILE A 113 -2.01 -4.01 -14.65
N GLN A 114 -2.18 -2.73 -14.35
CA GLN A 114 -3.16 -2.25 -13.40
C GLN A 114 -4.04 -1.18 -14.04
N LEU A 115 -5.35 -1.34 -13.95
CA LEU A 115 -6.32 -0.34 -14.37
C LEU A 115 -7.18 0.01 -13.16
N ASN A 116 -7.28 1.30 -12.86
CA ASN A 116 -8.16 1.80 -11.81
C ASN A 116 -9.11 2.83 -12.40
N TYR A 117 -10.35 2.77 -11.96
CA TYR A 117 -11.37 3.77 -12.25
C TYR A 117 -12.10 4.10 -10.96
N ALA A 118 -12.26 5.38 -10.64
CA ALA A 118 -13.08 5.80 -9.52
C ALA A 118 -13.95 7.00 -9.91
N GLY A 119 -15.19 7.03 -9.39
CA GLY A 119 -16.11 8.12 -9.65
C GLY A 119 -17.28 7.74 -10.57
N TYR A 120 -17.76 8.73 -11.34
CA TYR A 120 -18.89 8.60 -12.25
C TYR A 120 -18.66 9.40 -13.54
N LYS A 121 -19.58 9.33 -14.50
CA LYS A 121 -19.40 9.87 -15.87
C LYS A 121 -18.88 11.31 -15.93
N SER A 122 -19.33 12.19 -15.03
CA SER A 122 -18.94 13.60 -15.02
C SER A 122 -17.69 13.85 -14.19
N PHE A 123 -17.52 13.18 -13.06
CA PHE A 123 -16.35 13.26 -12.19
C PHE A 123 -15.72 11.89 -12.03
N ASN A 124 -14.53 11.70 -12.55
CA ASN A 124 -13.81 10.43 -12.43
C ASN A 124 -12.30 10.64 -12.43
N ASP A 125 -11.63 9.71 -11.80
CA ASP A 125 -10.20 9.51 -11.91
C ASP A 125 -9.88 8.13 -12.51
N ASN A 126 -8.78 8.08 -13.27
CA ASN A 126 -8.31 6.87 -13.94
C ASN A 126 -6.81 6.73 -13.72
N LYS A 127 -6.36 5.51 -13.47
CA LYS A 127 -4.94 5.16 -13.45
C LYS A 127 -4.72 3.93 -14.33
N ILE A 128 -3.76 4.03 -15.25
CA ILE A 128 -3.25 2.90 -16.02
C ILE A 128 -1.80 2.71 -15.61
N GLY A 129 -1.47 1.55 -15.05
CA GLY A 129 -0.14 1.22 -14.56
C GLY A 129 0.47 0.03 -15.30
N LEU A 130 1.76 0.13 -15.62
CA LEU A 130 2.59 -0.96 -16.12
C LEU A 130 3.69 -1.23 -15.10
N ALA A 131 3.64 -2.42 -14.52
CA ALA A 131 4.53 -2.86 -13.45
C ALA A 131 5.56 -3.87 -13.96
N TYR A 132 6.74 -3.83 -13.37
CA TYR A 132 7.77 -4.86 -13.51
C TYR A 132 8.35 -5.16 -12.13
N ALA A 133 8.53 -6.44 -11.82
CA ALA A 133 9.17 -6.86 -10.59
C ALA A 133 10.09 -8.06 -10.82
N LYS A 134 11.10 -8.16 -9.95
CA LYS A 134 12.09 -9.23 -10.00
C LYS A 134 12.60 -9.55 -8.61
N SER A 135 12.79 -10.84 -8.34
CA SER A 135 13.50 -11.30 -7.15
C SER A 135 15.00 -11.16 -7.34
N LEU A 136 15.67 -10.49 -6.40
CA LEU A 136 17.13 -10.38 -6.30
C LEU A 136 17.66 -11.44 -5.31
N GLY A 137 17.54 -12.71 -5.72
CA GLY A 137 17.84 -13.84 -4.86
C GLY A 137 16.69 -14.18 -3.88
N PRO A 138 16.93 -15.02 -2.86
CA PRO A 138 15.85 -15.59 -2.02
C PRO A 138 15.29 -14.63 -0.97
N LYS A 139 15.93 -13.47 -0.77
CA LYS A 139 15.61 -12.57 0.36
C LYS A 139 15.02 -11.22 -0.02
N ILE A 140 15.15 -10.80 -1.26
CA ILE A 140 14.77 -9.44 -1.67
C ILE A 140 14.02 -9.49 -2.99
N ASP A 141 12.83 -8.91 -2.99
CA ASP A 141 12.06 -8.61 -4.18
C ASP A 141 12.00 -7.11 -4.39
N ILE A 142 12.11 -6.67 -5.63
CA ILE A 142 11.96 -5.27 -6.03
C ILE A 142 10.93 -5.15 -7.13
N GLY A 143 10.24 -4.03 -7.17
CA GLY A 143 9.26 -3.74 -8.21
C GLY A 143 9.13 -2.25 -8.47
N VAL A 144 8.82 -1.92 -9.71
CA VAL A 144 8.55 -0.56 -10.16
C VAL A 144 7.28 -0.55 -11.01
N GLN A 145 6.59 0.57 -11.03
CA GLN A 145 5.41 0.75 -11.87
C GLN A 145 5.38 2.16 -12.42
N PHE A 146 5.12 2.29 -13.69
CA PHE A 146 4.84 3.56 -14.35
C PHE A 146 3.35 3.71 -14.53
N ASN A 147 2.81 4.88 -14.18
CA ASN A 147 1.39 5.17 -14.21
C ASN A 147 1.12 6.36 -15.11
N TYR A 148 0.11 6.22 -15.95
CA TYR A 148 -0.63 7.33 -16.51
C TYR A 148 -1.86 7.58 -15.64
N TYR A 149 -1.93 8.74 -15.02
CA TYR A 149 -3.04 9.17 -14.18
C TYR A 149 -3.78 10.31 -14.86
N SER A 150 -5.10 10.27 -14.89
CA SER A 150 -5.95 11.34 -15.42
C SER A 150 -7.21 11.49 -14.56
N TYR A 151 -7.66 12.72 -14.41
CA TYR A 151 -8.93 13.02 -13.79
C TYR A 151 -9.76 13.96 -14.63
N ARG A 152 -11.07 13.92 -14.41
CA ARG A 152 -12.04 14.81 -15.03
C ARG A 152 -12.93 15.42 -13.94
N ILE A 153 -13.08 16.76 -13.98
CA ILE A 153 -13.98 17.52 -13.11
C ILE A 153 -14.98 18.27 -14.00
N PRO A 154 -16.31 18.24 -13.70
CA PRO A 154 -17.30 19.04 -14.44
C PRO A 154 -16.94 20.52 -14.38
N ALA A 155 -17.14 21.23 -15.47
CA ALA A 155 -16.84 22.65 -15.64
C ALA A 155 -15.36 23.07 -15.57
N TYR A 156 -14.44 22.10 -15.31
CA TYR A 156 -12.99 22.32 -15.42
C TYR A 156 -12.42 21.40 -16.49
N SER A 157 -11.33 21.82 -17.12
CA SER A 157 -10.58 20.93 -18.02
C SER A 157 -10.00 19.78 -17.19
N GLY A 158 -10.13 18.53 -17.68
CA GLY A 158 -9.44 17.41 -17.07
C GLY A 158 -7.92 17.57 -17.18
N ALA A 159 -7.20 17.01 -16.23
CA ALA A 159 -5.73 16.99 -16.26
C ALA A 159 -5.19 15.57 -16.22
N SER A 160 -3.95 15.40 -16.66
CA SER A 160 -3.27 14.11 -16.66
C SER A 160 -1.79 14.27 -16.37
N THR A 161 -1.23 13.25 -15.76
CA THR A 161 0.20 13.22 -15.45
C THR A 161 0.76 11.81 -15.51
N ILE A 162 2.07 11.72 -15.68
CA ILE A 162 2.80 10.45 -15.54
C ILE A 162 3.53 10.48 -14.21
N ASN A 163 3.39 9.43 -13.44
CA ASN A 163 4.12 9.22 -12.19
C ASN A 163 4.66 7.79 -12.13
N PHE A 164 5.47 7.51 -11.13
CA PHE A 164 5.95 6.17 -10.88
C PHE A 164 5.80 5.76 -9.42
N GLU A 165 5.82 4.46 -9.20
CA GLU A 165 5.80 3.81 -7.91
C GLU A 165 6.99 2.86 -7.84
N ALA A 166 7.53 2.66 -6.65
CA ALA A 166 8.58 1.69 -6.39
C ALA A 166 8.31 0.96 -5.07
N GLY A 167 8.61 -0.32 -5.06
CA GLY A 167 8.45 -1.14 -3.87
C GLY A 167 9.60 -2.11 -3.69
N ALA A 168 9.84 -2.49 -2.45
CA ALA A 168 10.76 -3.57 -2.09
C ALA A 168 10.13 -4.41 -0.99
N ILE A 169 10.36 -5.72 -1.03
CA ILE A 169 9.97 -6.68 0.00
C ILE A 169 11.23 -7.44 0.42
N ILE A 170 11.41 -7.57 1.73
CA ILE A 170 12.51 -8.31 2.34
C ILE A 170 11.91 -9.51 3.08
N HIS A 171 12.41 -10.67 2.75
CA HIS A 171 12.05 -11.93 3.38
C HIS A 171 13.01 -12.22 4.54
N PHE A 172 12.66 -11.82 5.75
CA PHE A 172 13.47 -12.04 6.95
C PHE A 172 13.57 -13.53 7.29
N THR A 173 12.45 -14.22 7.16
CA THR A 173 12.33 -15.67 7.31
C THR A 173 11.36 -16.23 6.26
N ASN A 174 11.14 -17.54 6.25
CA ASN A 174 10.11 -18.13 5.38
C ASN A 174 8.67 -17.69 5.74
N LYS A 175 8.48 -17.11 6.93
CA LYS A 175 7.17 -16.68 7.45
C LYS A 175 7.06 -15.17 7.65
N LEU A 176 8.17 -14.47 7.91
CA LEU A 176 8.16 -13.04 8.21
C LEU A 176 8.70 -12.26 7.03
N ASN A 177 7.87 -11.39 6.49
CA ASN A 177 8.20 -10.51 5.38
C ASN A 177 7.95 -9.06 5.80
N GLY A 178 8.79 -8.16 5.32
CA GLY A 178 8.60 -6.72 5.47
C GLY A 178 8.80 -6.01 4.16
N GLY A 179 8.19 -4.87 3.98
CA GLY A 179 8.38 -4.12 2.75
C GLY A 179 8.16 -2.63 2.91
N ILE A 180 8.67 -1.92 1.93
CA ILE A 180 8.48 -0.49 1.75
C ILE A 180 7.89 -0.24 0.37
N HIS A 181 7.08 0.80 0.27
CA HIS A 181 6.48 1.23 -0.97
C HIS A 181 6.42 2.76 -1.02
N ILE A 182 6.70 3.32 -2.17
CA ILE A 182 6.65 4.76 -2.42
C ILE A 182 5.84 5.00 -3.69
N TYR A 183 4.77 5.75 -3.56
CA TYR A 183 3.95 6.23 -4.67
C TYR A 183 4.28 7.68 -4.96
N ASN A 184 4.48 8.01 -6.24
CA ASN A 184 4.72 9.35 -6.75
C ASN A 184 5.80 10.16 -5.99
N PRO A 185 7.04 9.65 -5.84
CA PRO A 185 8.10 10.35 -5.12
C PRO A 185 8.50 11.69 -5.76
N THR A 186 8.20 11.87 -7.04
CA THR A 186 8.50 13.10 -7.80
C THR A 186 7.49 14.21 -7.62
N ARG A 187 6.37 13.96 -6.91
CA ARG A 187 5.28 14.93 -6.75
C ARG A 187 4.84 15.50 -8.10
N SER A 188 4.54 14.62 -9.03
CA SER A 188 4.17 14.97 -10.40
C SER A 188 3.05 16.01 -10.42
N LYS A 189 3.23 17.09 -11.18
CA LYS A 189 2.23 18.14 -11.35
C LYS A 189 1.09 17.63 -12.23
N LEU A 190 -0.13 17.97 -11.88
CA LEU A 190 -1.34 17.62 -12.64
C LEU A 190 -1.66 18.68 -13.68
N ASP A 191 -1.49 19.96 -13.34
CA ASP A 191 -1.61 21.08 -14.27
C ASP A 191 -0.35 21.95 -14.22
N LYS A 192 -0.04 22.59 -15.37
CA LYS A 192 1.07 23.54 -15.47
C LYS A 192 0.70 24.92 -14.95
N ALA A 193 -0.59 25.25 -14.94
CA ALA A 193 -1.09 26.57 -14.58
C ALA A 193 -1.34 26.73 -13.07
N ASP A 194 -1.87 25.68 -12.44
CA ASP A 194 -2.20 25.69 -11.01
C ASP A 194 -1.26 24.74 -10.27
N ASP A 195 -0.31 25.08 -9.55
CA ASP A 195 0.66 24.25 -8.82
C ASP A 195 0.07 22.98 -8.11
N GLU A 196 -1.01 22.43 -8.67
CA GLU A 196 -1.71 21.26 -8.21
C GLU A 196 -0.87 20.00 -8.45
N LYS A 197 -0.55 19.29 -7.38
CA LYS A 197 0.34 18.13 -7.40
C LYS A 197 -0.40 16.89 -6.94
N LEU A 198 -0.05 15.78 -7.52
CA LEU A 198 -0.48 14.48 -7.02
C LEU A 198 0.29 14.14 -5.74
N ALA A 199 -0.43 13.78 -4.68
CA ALA A 199 0.18 13.48 -3.38
C ALA A 199 1.16 12.31 -3.43
N SER A 200 2.25 12.42 -2.70
CA SER A 200 3.16 11.31 -2.46
C SER A 200 2.68 10.46 -1.29
N THR A 201 2.80 9.14 -1.43
CA THR A 201 2.45 8.19 -0.36
C THR A 201 3.62 7.27 -0.07
N TYR A 202 3.93 7.12 1.21
CA TYR A 202 4.98 6.25 1.73
C TYR A 202 4.33 5.18 2.60
N LYS A 203 4.70 3.92 2.38
CA LYS A 203 4.19 2.80 3.13
C LYS A 203 5.33 1.94 3.66
N MET A 204 5.14 1.41 4.84
CA MET A 204 6.00 0.40 5.44
C MET A 204 5.11 -0.66 6.07
N GLY A 205 5.31 -1.90 5.69
CA GLY A 205 4.47 -3.01 6.13
C GLY A 205 5.26 -4.21 6.58
N LEU A 206 4.62 -5.00 7.42
CA LEU A 206 5.08 -6.30 7.89
C LEU A 206 3.95 -7.31 7.71
N GLY A 207 4.32 -8.53 7.32
CA GLY A 207 3.40 -9.65 7.23
C GLY A 207 4.00 -10.92 7.80
N TYR A 208 3.18 -11.69 8.49
CA TYR A 208 3.58 -12.94 9.12
C TYR A 208 2.65 -14.07 8.68
N ASP A 209 3.18 -15.01 7.91
CA ASP A 209 2.51 -16.26 7.53
C ASP A 209 2.59 -17.22 8.71
N VAL A 210 1.59 -17.20 9.61
CA VAL A 210 1.52 -18.08 10.78
C VAL A 210 1.52 -19.54 10.33
N SER A 211 0.72 -19.81 9.28
CA SER A 211 0.67 -21.08 8.55
C SER A 211 0.39 -20.80 7.08
N GLU A 212 0.33 -21.83 6.23
CA GLU A 212 -0.11 -21.68 4.83
C GLU A 212 -1.53 -21.12 4.70
N ASN A 213 -2.34 -21.32 5.73
CA ASN A 213 -3.74 -20.94 5.76
C ASN A 213 -4.03 -19.66 6.56
N PHE A 214 -3.12 -19.22 7.41
CA PHE A 214 -3.35 -18.09 8.31
C PHE A 214 -2.24 -17.05 8.20
N PHE A 215 -2.63 -15.84 7.90
CA PHE A 215 -1.78 -14.69 7.66
C PHE A 215 -2.23 -13.48 8.48
N ILE A 216 -1.27 -12.76 9.02
CA ILE A 216 -1.46 -11.50 9.77
C ILE A 216 -0.55 -10.46 9.16
N SER A 217 -1.03 -9.25 8.97
CA SER A 217 -0.20 -8.15 8.47
C SER A 217 -0.61 -6.80 9.02
N GLY A 218 0.34 -5.86 8.96
CA GLY A 218 0.11 -4.48 9.29
C GLY A 218 0.97 -3.56 8.42
N GLU A 219 0.45 -2.38 8.16
CA GLU A 219 1.07 -1.37 7.31
C GLU A 219 0.91 0.01 7.93
N ILE A 220 1.98 0.77 7.95
CA ILE A 220 1.97 2.20 8.27
C ILE A 220 1.97 2.95 6.94
N VAL A 221 1.00 3.86 6.78
CA VAL A 221 0.80 4.67 5.58
C VAL A 221 0.95 6.14 5.94
N LYS A 222 1.87 6.83 5.30
CA LYS A 222 2.00 8.28 5.37
C LYS A 222 1.75 8.87 3.99
N GLU A 223 0.63 9.53 3.85
CA GLU A 223 0.30 10.41 2.74
C GLU A 223 0.75 11.85 3.09
N GLU A 224 1.21 12.62 2.12
CA GLU A 224 1.93 13.89 2.31
C GLU A 224 1.26 14.84 3.31
N ASP A 225 -0.02 15.19 3.08
CA ASP A 225 -0.75 16.19 3.87
C ASP A 225 -1.70 15.56 4.90
N ARG A 226 -1.52 14.27 5.22
CA ARG A 226 -2.39 13.54 6.13
C ARG A 226 -1.66 12.99 7.34
N PRO A 227 -2.33 12.82 8.47
CA PRO A 227 -1.78 12.10 9.59
C PRO A 227 -1.41 10.66 9.18
N VAL A 228 -0.48 10.08 9.91
CA VAL A 228 -0.09 8.68 9.73
C VAL A 228 -1.30 7.79 9.94
N ASN A 229 -1.51 6.86 9.01
CA ASN A 229 -2.55 5.84 9.11
C ASN A 229 -1.90 4.47 9.36
N VAL A 230 -2.48 3.68 10.26
CA VAL A 230 -2.09 2.30 10.51
C VAL A 230 -3.22 1.41 10.00
N VAL A 231 -2.86 0.48 9.13
CA VAL A 231 -3.79 -0.54 8.61
C VAL A 231 -3.29 -1.90 9.09
N ALA A 232 -4.18 -2.71 9.62
CA ALA A 232 -3.86 -4.08 10.01
C ALA A 232 -4.98 -5.02 9.63
N GLY A 233 -4.63 -6.28 9.36
CA GLY A 233 -5.59 -7.27 8.97
C GLY A 233 -5.10 -8.69 9.13
N ILE A 234 -6.05 -9.59 9.08
CA ILE A 234 -5.87 -11.04 9.14
C ILE A 234 -6.62 -11.68 7.97
N GLN A 235 -6.11 -12.78 7.51
CA GLN A 235 -6.78 -13.63 6.52
C GLN A 235 -6.61 -15.09 6.92
N TYR A 236 -7.70 -15.85 6.80
CA TYR A 236 -7.72 -17.29 7.03
C TYR A 236 -8.37 -17.99 5.84
N CYS A 237 -7.73 -19.07 5.35
CA CYS A 237 -8.20 -19.91 4.26
C CYS A 237 -8.58 -21.30 4.81
N PHE A 238 -9.86 -21.69 4.66
CA PHE A 238 -10.36 -23.01 5.02
C PHE A 238 -10.24 -23.95 3.82
N GLU A 239 -9.62 -25.11 4.03
CA GLU A 239 -9.53 -26.19 3.01
C GLU A 239 -9.12 -25.70 1.60
N LYS A 240 -8.39 -24.58 1.52
CA LYS A 240 -7.99 -23.90 0.26
C LYS A 240 -9.18 -23.44 -0.61
N GLN A 241 -10.42 -23.58 -0.14
CA GLN A 241 -11.63 -23.21 -0.87
C GLN A 241 -12.31 -21.96 -0.31
N PHE A 242 -12.40 -21.83 1.00
CA PHE A 242 -13.04 -20.69 1.64
C PHE A 242 -12.00 -19.77 2.24
N PHE A 243 -12.16 -18.48 2.08
CA PHE A 243 -11.33 -17.51 2.77
C PHE A 243 -12.19 -16.48 3.50
N VAL A 244 -11.69 -16.07 4.65
CA VAL A 244 -12.23 -14.94 5.40
C VAL A 244 -11.11 -13.96 5.69
N ARG A 245 -11.43 -12.68 5.69
CA ARG A 245 -10.50 -11.60 5.99
C ARG A 245 -11.17 -10.55 6.86
N ALA A 246 -10.42 -9.94 7.74
CA ALA A 246 -10.89 -8.81 8.55
C ALA A 246 -9.72 -7.90 8.88
N GLY A 247 -10.02 -6.65 9.18
CA GLY A 247 -9.00 -5.69 9.59
C GLY A 247 -9.57 -4.32 9.87
N PHE A 248 -8.66 -3.39 10.13
CA PHE A 248 -9.01 -2.01 10.40
C PHE A 248 -7.99 -1.04 9.80
N ALA A 249 -8.44 0.20 9.57
CA ALA A 249 -7.62 1.33 9.16
C ALA A 249 -7.84 2.48 10.16
N GLY A 250 -6.82 2.75 10.99
CA GLY A 250 -6.89 3.69 12.11
C GLY A 250 -7.14 5.13 11.69
N GLY A 251 -6.45 5.62 10.64
CA GLY A 251 -6.58 6.99 10.16
C GLY A 251 -7.94 7.34 9.56
N SER A 252 -8.67 6.34 9.08
CA SER A 252 -10.07 6.49 8.63
C SER A 252 -11.07 5.96 9.65
N SER A 253 -10.61 5.46 10.80
CA SER A 253 -11.46 4.82 11.82
C SER A 253 -12.41 3.76 11.24
N SER A 254 -11.98 3.09 10.16
CA SER A 254 -12.82 2.13 9.44
C SER A 254 -12.39 0.70 9.70
N ALA A 255 -13.36 -0.18 9.86
CA ALA A 255 -13.16 -1.62 9.87
C ALA A 255 -13.56 -2.21 8.51
N PHE A 256 -12.91 -3.30 8.11
CA PHE A 256 -13.28 -4.05 6.92
C PHE A 256 -13.33 -5.55 7.21
N ALA A 257 -14.22 -6.23 6.49
CA ALA A 257 -14.33 -7.67 6.52
C ALA A 257 -14.71 -8.19 5.14
N GLY A 258 -14.38 -9.44 4.88
CA GLY A 258 -14.72 -10.09 3.62
C GLY A 258 -14.65 -11.59 3.74
N ALA A 259 -15.39 -12.26 2.87
CA ALA A 259 -15.37 -13.71 2.73
C ALA A 259 -15.50 -14.09 1.27
N GLY A 260 -15.04 -15.27 0.91
CA GLY A 260 -15.17 -15.75 -0.44
C GLY A 260 -14.91 -17.24 -0.58
N VAL A 261 -15.14 -17.73 -1.77
CA VAL A 261 -14.99 -19.12 -2.14
C VAL A 261 -14.09 -19.24 -3.38
N GLY A 262 -13.21 -20.22 -3.34
CA GLY A 262 -12.40 -20.62 -4.47
C GLY A 262 -12.90 -21.91 -5.07
N TRP A 263 -13.07 -21.94 -6.38
CA TRP A 263 -13.40 -23.13 -7.13
C TRP A 263 -12.44 -23.27 -8.31
N ASN A 264 -11.68 -24.34 -8.32
CA ASN A 264 -10.61 -24.53 -9.30
C ASN A 264 -9.66 -23.33 -9.37
N ASN A 265 -9.68 -22.62 -10.51
CA ASN A 265 -8.81 -21.49 -10.77
C ASN A 265 -9.50 -20.13 -10.49
N LEU A 266 -10.76 -20.15 -10.05
CA LEU A 266 -11.56 -18.96 -9.81
C LEU A 266 -11.77 -18.76 -8.31
N ARG A 267 -11.58 -17.54 -7.81
CA ARG A 267 -11.97 -17.12 -6.46
C ARG A 267 -12.94 -15.96 -6.56
N VAL A 268 -14.06 -16.08 -5.88
CA VAL A 268 -15.10 -15.03 -5.80
C VAL A 268 -15.26 -14.65 -4.33
N GLY A 269 -15.31 -13.38 -4.06
CA GLY A 269 -15.46 -12.89 -2.69
C GLY A 269 -16.35 -11.65 -2.62
N ILE A 270 -16.95 -11.48 -1.48
CA ILE A 270 -17.64 -10.26 -1.08
C ILE A 270 -16.84 -9.61 0.05
N SER A 271 -16.89 -8.30 0.11
CA SER A 271 -16.25 -7.53 1.17
C SER A 271 -17.13 -6.36 1.56
N GLY A 272 -16.87 -5.82 2.73
CA GLY A 272 -17.48 -4.59 3.18
C GLY A 272 -16.54 -3.84 4.09
N SER A 273 -16.56 -2.52 4.00
CA SER A 273 -15.95 -1.65 4.99
C SER A 273 -16.99 -0.76 5.63
N TYR A 274 -16.78 -0.46 6.90
CA TYR A 274 -17.65 0.39 7.69
C TYR A 274 -16.87 1.58 8.24
N HIS A 275 -17.37 2.76 7.97
CA HIS A 275 -16.86 4.02 8.52
C HIS A 275 -17.90 4.61 9.47
N PRO A 276 -17.55 4.96 10.73
CA PRO A 276 -18.53 5.38 11.74
C PRO A 276 -19.45 6.54 11.33
N GLN A 277 -18.92 7.48 10.54
CA GLN A 277 -19.67 8.67 10.11
C GLN A 277 -20.27 8.55 8.70
N LEU A 278 -19.66 7.77 7.80
CA LEU A 278 -20.03 7.71 6.39
C LEU A 278 -20.79 6.44 6.02
N GLY A 279 -20.81 5.44 6.91
CA GLY A 279 -21.58 4.22 6.74
C GLY A 279 -20.83 3.10 6.04
N PHE A 280 -21.56 2.20 5.42
CA PHE A 280 -21.10 0.93 4.86
C PHE A 280 -20.75 1.04 3.38
N SER A 281 -19.71 0.32 2.96
CA SER A 281 -19.22 0.26 1.58
C SER A 281 -19.09 -1.20 1.15
N PRO A 282 -20.05 -1.73 0.37
CA PRO A 282 -19.97 -3.08 -0.18
C PRO A 282 -18.98 -3.18 -1.33
N GLY A 283 -18.31 -4.33 -1.45
CA GLY A 283 -17.40 -4.64 -2.52
C GLY A 283 -17.48 -6.10 -2.98
N VAL A 284 -17.04 -6.34 -4.19
CA VAL A 284 -16.97 -7.66 -4.82
C VAL A 284 -15.56 -7.89 -5.36
N LEU A 285 -15.07 -9.10 -5.18
CA LEU A 285 -13.76 -9.56 -5.62
C LEU A 285 -13.92 -10.74 -6.57
N LEU A 286 -13.20 -10.71 -7.68
CA LEU A 286 -13.06 -11.83 -8.60
C LEU A 286 -11.58 -12.02 -8.91
N LEU A 287 -11.05 -13.23 -8.70
CA LEU A 287 -9.68 -13.59 -9.02
C LEU A 287 -9.68 -14.85 -9.87
N ALA A 288 -8.93 -14.84 -10.94
CA ALA A 288 -8.70 -16.00 -11.80
C ALA A 288 -7.20 -16.29 -11.90
N ASP A 289 -6.83 -17.51 -11.58
CA ASP A 289 -5.49 -18.04 -11.79
C ASP A 289 -5.48 -18.78 -13.14
N LEU A 290 -4.67 -18.32 -14.09
CA LEU A 290 -4.59 -18.84 -15.45
C LEU A 290 -3.51 -19.90 -15.61
N GLY A 291 -2.78 -20.24 -14.54
CA GLY A 291 -1.84 -21.35 -14.52
C GLY A 291 -2.54 -22.70 -14.61
N LYS A 292 -1.97 -23.64 -15.36
CA LYS A 292 -2.42 -25.04 -15.30
C LYS A 292 -2.08 -25.58 -13.91
N ARG A 293 -3.09 -25.96 -13.13
CA ARG A 293 -2.84 -26.83 -11.97
C ARG A 293 -2.43 -28.19 -12.52
N GLU A 294 -1.21 -28.60 -12.28
CA GLU A 294 -0.88 -30.03 -12.31
C GLU A 294 -1.75 -30.71 -11.25
N LYS A 295 -2.52 -31.70 -11.71
CA LYS A 295 -3.41 -32.52 -10.88
C LYS A 295 -2.60 -33.43 -9.97
#